data_49ca9aa1a5a71c18e9ddb1a43a1ba17f
#
_entry.id   49ca9aa1a5a71c18e9ddb1a43a1ba17f
#
_cell.length_a   1.000
_cell.length_b   1.000
_cell.length_c   1.000
_cell.angle_alpha   90.00
_cell.angle_beta   90.00
_cell.angle_gamma   90.00
#
_symmetry.space_group_name_H-M   'P 1'
#
loop_
_entity.id
_entity.type
_entity.pdbx_description
1 polymer ?
#
loop_
_entity_poly.entity_id
_entity_poly.type
_entity_poly.pdbx_seq_one_letter_code
_entity_poly.pdbx_strand_id
1 'polypeptide(L)'
;RLDGARSRALLCSGPDFSRPRFAEAGDEKIEIAKGRLSPLESDCAASGMRYTALSLRLPEPSALIFGSNMGGKTVVLQTMLFLQVLAQSGFLVPAESFMAPLFPFIHFVGEGATREVRVDRGAERGEGGLSGFGREIRSLVEAMGSATSGGLLAFDEFARTTSSGEAEALLSALLAALTHRPGIKALFATHFRGVARVDGARRLRMRGLDRVAIGPGLGAGSSRLASDGSPFAKAGYEEALARLNSLMRYELVEDEGGDGRSDALLVAGLLGLDPGIVGKAEALFAEAHPGAPTELHDDEGKARREG
;
A
#
# COMPACT_ATOMS: atom_id res chain seq x y z
N ARG A 1 -14.50 11.72 -33.28
CA ARG A 1 -15.26 11.85 -32.01
C ARG A 1 -16.13 10.61 -31.69
N LEU A 2 -16.85 10.05 -32.70
CA LEU A 2 -17.70 8.85 -32.51
C LEU A 2 -16.89 7.61 -32.19
N ASP A 3 -15.72 7.43 -32.78
CA ASP A 3 -14.85 6.28 -32.56
C ASP A 3 -14.30 6.24 -31.11
N GLY A 4 -13.89 7.38 -30.59
CA GLY A 4 -13.46 7.50 -29.18
C GLY A 4 -14.60 7.26 -28.17
N ALA A 5 -15.84 7.63 -28.50
CA ALA A 5 -17.00 7.33 -27.65
C ALA A 5 -17.34 5.84 -27.68
N ARG A 6 -17.27 5.20 -28.86
CA ARG A 6 -17.47 3.77 -29.03
C ARG A 6 -16.40 2.95 -28.29
N SER A 7 -15.14 3.33 -28.42
CA SER A 7 -14.03 2.64 -27.72
C SER A 7 -14.18 2.73 -26.20
N ARG A 8 -14.57 3.90 -25.68
CA ARG A 8 -14.87 4.06 -24.24
C ARG A 8 -16.05 3.17 -23.80
N ALA A 9 -17.13 3.17 -24.57
CA ALA A 9 -18.29 2.33 -24.26
C ALA A 9 -17.95 0.83 -24.25
N LEU A 10 -17.13 0.38 -25.20
CA LEU A 10 -16.67 -1.02 -25.27
C LEU A 10 -15.76 -1.40 -24.09
N LEU A 11 -14.83 -0.52 -23.72
CA LEU A 11 -13.93 -0.76 -22.58
C LEU A 11 -14.67 -0.79 -21.24
N CYS A 12 -15.81 -0.13 -21.14
CA CYS A 12 -16.59 0.02 -19.91
C CYS A 12 -17.94 -0.74 -19.97
N SER A 13 -18.08 -1.73 -20.84
CA SER A 13 -19.38 -2.43 -21.06
C SER A 13 -19.73 -3.47 -19.99
N GLY A 14 -18.90 -3.64 -18.94
CA GLY A 14 -19.19 -4.56 -17.84
C GLY A 14 -20.16 -3.99 -16.80
N PRO A 15 -20.89 -4.85 -16.06
CA PRO A 15 -21.84 -4.43 -15.03
C PRO A 15 -21.19 -3.73 -13.83
N ASP A 16 -19.88 -3.85 -13.72
CA ASP A 16 -19.08 -3.41 -12.57
C ASP A 16 -18.42 -2.04 -12.77
N PHE A 17 -18.87 -1.27 -13.76
CA PHE A 17 -18.41 0.09 -14.01
C PHE A 17 -19.48 1.09 -13.61
N SER A 18 -19.08 2.18 -12.97
CA SER A 18 -19.95 3.28 -12.60
C SER A 18 -19.53 4.60 -13.23
N ARG A 19 -20.48 5.52 -13.31
CA ARG A 19 -20.19 6.90 -13.74
C ARG A 19 -19.53 7.64 -12.59
N PRO A 20 -18.30 8.18 -12.77
CA PRO A 20 -17.65 8.97 -11.75
C PRO A 20 -18.42 10.26 -11.49
N ARG A 21 -18.44 10.70 -10.24
CA ARG A 21 -18.93 12.01 -9.83
C ARG A 21 -17.78 12.87 -9.38
N PHE A 22 -17.83 14.15 -9.75
CA PHE A 22 -16.85 15.11 -9.26
C PHE A 22 -17.46 15.92 -8.12
N ALA A 23 -16.67 16.11 -7.08
CA ALA A 23 -17.04 16.91 -5.94
C ALA A 23 -17.20 18.38 -6.35
N GLU A 24 -18.11 19.09 -5.70
CA GLU A 24 -18.28 20.52 -5.89
C GLU A 24 -17.08 21.31 -5.36
N ALA A 25 -16.92 22.52 -5.82
CA ALA A 25 -15.83 23.39 -5.36
C ALA A 25 -15.91 23.58 -3.84
N GLY A 26 -14.83 23.24 -3.14
CA GLY A 26 -14.76 23.28 -1.67
C GLY A 26 -15.06 21.95 -0.98
N ASP A 27 -15.57 20.94 -1.67
CA ASP A 27 -15.65 19.57 -1.17
C ASP A 27 -14.46 18.75 -1.69
N GLU A 28 -13.43 18.62 -0.88
CA GLU A 28 -12.19 17.94 -1.27
C GLU A 28 -12.16 16.44 -0.92
N LYS A 29 -13.32 15.86 -0.56
CA LYS A 29 -13.39 14.45 -0.18
C LYS A 29 -13.21 13.50 -1.37
N ILE A 30 -12.57 12.38 -1.12
CA ILE A 30 -12.52 11.23 -2.01
C ILE A 30 -13.37 10.11 -1.42
N GLU A 31 -14.32 9.58 -2.19
CA GLU A 31 -15.15 8.45 -1.79
C GLU A 31 -15.10 7.36 -2.88
N ILE A 32 -14.69 6.16 -2.48
CA ILE A 32 -14.56 5.00 -3.35
C ILE A 32 -15.29 3.83 -2.69
N ALA A 33 -16.23 3.22 -3.41
CA ALA A 33 -16.84 1.96 -3.01
C ALA A 33 -16.46 0.87 -4.01
N LYS A 34 -15.80 -0.18 -3.52
CA LYS A 34 -15.33 -1.34 -4.28
C LYS A 34 -14.57 -0.96 -5.57
N GLY A 35 -13.65 -0.01 -5.44
CA GLY A 35 -12.75 0.39 -6.53
C GLY A 35 -11.77 -0.72 -6.89
N ARG A 36 -11.54 -0.93 -8.19
CA ARG A 36 -10.73 -2.03 -8.69
C ARG A 36 -9.62 -1.52 -9.61
N LEU A 37 -8.44 -2.13 -9.46
CA LEU A 37 -7.33 -1.99 -10.39
C LEU A 37 -7.43 -3.14 -11.39
N SER A 38 -8.21 -2.96 -12.46
CA SER A 38 -8.61 -4.02 -13.39
C SER A 38 -7.44 -4.84 -13.96
N PRO A 39 -6.28 -4.26 -14.30
CA PRO A 39 -5.13 -5.06 -14.73
C PRO A 39 -4.68 -6.06 -13.67
N LEU A 40 -4.52 -5.59 -12.42
CA LEU A 40 -4.10 -6.45 -11.31
C LEU A 40 -5.17 -7.49 -10.95
N GLU A 41 -6.45 -7.12 -11.00
CA GLU A 41 -7.56 -8.05 -10.77
C GLU A 41 -7.53 -9.20 -11.78
N SER A 42 -7.25 -8.91 -13.06
CA SER A 42 -7.09 -9.90 -14.11
C SER A 42 -5.89 -10.82 -13.87
N ASP A 43 -4.75 -10.26 -13.44
CA ASP A 43 -3.54 -11.03 -13.12
C ASP A 43 -3.77 -11.94 -11.90
N CYS A 44 -4.47 -11.45 -10.88
CA CYS A 44 -4.86 -12.24 -9.72
C CYS A 44 -5.77 -13.40 -10.13
N ALA A 45 -6.77 -13.14 -10.98
CA ALA A 45 -7.66 -14.18 -11.46
C ALA A 45 -6.93 -15.25 -12.28
N ALA A 46 -6.00 -14.84 -13.15
CA ALA A 46 -5.18 -15.76 -13.94
C ALA A 46 -4.26 -16.64 -13.08
N SER A 47 -3.83 -16.12 -11.92
CA SER A 47 -2.95 -16.82 -10.96
C SER A 47 -3.71 -17.53 -9.85
N GLY A 48 -5.06 -17.56 -9.88
CA GLY A 48 -5.89 -18.14 -8.82
C GLY A 48 -5.82 -17.40 -7.48
N MET A 49 -5.32 -16.15 -7.47
CA MET A 49 -5.22 -15.33 -6.28
C MET A 49 -6.50 -14.54 -6.03
N ARG A 50 -6.79 -14.29 -4.74
CA ARG A 50 -7.92 -13.46 -4.35
C ARG A 50 -7.58 -11.98 -4.52
N TYR A 51 -8.43 -11.25 -5.24
CA TYR A 51 -8.38 -9.79 -5.31
C TYR A 51 -9.32 -9.15 -4.27
N THR A 52 -8.91 -8.06 -3.65
CA THR A 52 -9.74 -7.29 -2.71
C THR A 52 -9.93 -5.87 -3.25
N ALA A 53 -11.18 -5.52 -3.53
CA ALA A 53 -11.52 -4.19 -4.02
C ALA A 53 -11.39 -3.13 -2.91
N LEU A 54 -10.96 -1.92 -3.28
CA LEU A 54 -10.74 -0.80 -2.37
C LEU A 54 -12.06 -0.11 -2.03
N SER A 55 -12.34 0.03 -0.73
CA SER A 55 -13.35 0.98 -0.24
C SER A 55 -12.67 1.98 0.70
N LEU A 56 -12.85 3.27 0.40
CA LEU A 56 -12.22 4.36 1.13
C LEU A 56 -13.09 5.60 1.09
N ARG A 57 -13.21 6.26 2.25
CA ARG A 57 -13.75 7.61 2.36
C ARG A 57 -12.67 8.47 3.01
N LEU A 58 -12.18 9.48 2.30
CA LEU A 58 -11.08 10.35 2.73
C LEU A 58 -11.51 11.82 2.60
N PRO A 59 -12.14 12.39 3.63
CA PRO A 59 -12.41 13.83 3.70
C PRO A 59 -11.14 14.63 4.02
N GLU A 60 -10.19 14.05 4.76
CA GLU A 60 -8.96 14.72 5.17
C GLU A 60 -8.06 15.05 3.97
N PRO A 61 -7.29 16.15 4.03
CA PRO A 61 -6.35 16.53 2.95
C PRO A 61 -5.24 15.50 2.74
N SER A 62 -4.86 14.75 3.77
CA SER A 62 -3.81 13.73 3.65
C SER A 62 -4.17 12.43 4.34
N ALA A 63 -3.54 11.34 3.87
CA ALA A 63 -3.57 10.06 4.56
C ALA A 63 -2.19 9.40 4.57
N LEU A 64 -1.87 8.77 5.70
CA LEU A 64 -0.69 7.94 5.90
C LEU A 64 -1.14 6.49 6.05
N ILE A 65 -0.68 5.61 5.16
CA ILE A 65 -1.06 4.21 5.07
C ILE A 65 0.11 3.35 5.52
N PHE A 66 -0.06 2.66 6.64
CA PHE A 66 0.93 1.75 7.18
C PHE A 66 0.69 0.30 6.72
N GLY A 67 1.74 -0.48 6.71
CA GLY A 67 1.67 -1.92 6.47
C GLY A 67 3.00 -2.50 6.07
N SER A 68 3.11 -3.83 6.11
CA SER A 68 4.28 -4.55 5.58
C SER A 68 4.39 -4.38 4.06
N ASN A 69 5.57 -4.66 3.49
CA ASN A 69 5.81 -4.51 2.04
C ASN A 69 4.93 -5.43 1.18
N MET A 70 4.40 -6.51 1.75
CA MET A 70 3.43 -7.41 1.09
C MET A 70 1.97 -7.05 1.38
N GLY A 71 1.71 -6.01 2.16
CA GLY A 71 0.37 -5.67 2.66
C GLY A 71 -0.58 -5.04 1.63
N GLY A 72 -0.11 -4.70 0.42
CA GLY A 72 -0.96 -4.09 -0.62
C GLY A 72 -1.04 -2.55 -0.58
N LYS A 73 -0.18 -1.86 0.17
CA LYS A 73 -0.13 -0.38 0.23
C LYS A 73 -0.02 0.28 -1.14
N THR A 74 0.93 -0.20 -1.95
CA THR A 74 1.15 0.24 -3.34
C THR A 74 -0.12 0.08 -4.18
N VAL A 75 -0.83 -1.05 -4.00
CA VAL A 75 -2.07 -1.34 -4.72
C VAL A 75 -3.17 -0.33 -4.36
N VAL A 76 -3.27 0.09 -3.10
CA VAL A 76 -4.21 1.14 -2.68
C VAL A 76 -3.93 2.44 -3.41
N LEU A 77 -2.66 2.91 -3.42
CA LEU A 77 -2.27 4.13 -4.12
C LEU A 77 -2.54 4.03 -5.62
N GLN A 78 -2.11 2.94 -6.25
CA GLN A 78 -2.30 2.70 -7.69
C GLN A 78 -3.78 2.63 -8.07
N THR A 79 -4.62 1.99 -7.24
CA THR A 79 -6.07 1.92 -7.47
C THR A 79 -6.68 3.33 -7.45
N MET A 80 -6.35 4.14 -6.45
CA MET A 80 -6.85 5.51 -6.37
C MET A 80 -6.44 6.35 -7.56
N LEU A 81 -5.16 6.31 -7.95
CA LEU A 81 -4.65 7.05 -9.10
C LEU A 81 -5.28 6.57 -10.42
N PHE A 82 -5.42 5.26 -10.58
CA PHE A 82 -6.04 4.64 -11.77
C PHE A 82 -7.49 5.10 -11.93
N LEU A 83 -8.30 5.04 -10.87
CA LEU A 83 -9.69 5.49 -10.90
C LEU A 83 -9.77 7.00 -11.18
N GLN A 84 -8.91 7.81 -10.57
CA GLN A 84 -8.87 9.26 -10.79
C GLN A 84 -8.52 9.61 -12.24
N VAL A 85 -7.50 8.96 -12.79
CA VAL A 85 -7.08 9.20 -14.19
C VAL A 85 -8.19 8.79 -15.16
N LEU A 86 -8.82 7.63 -14.95
CA LEU A 86 -9.96 7.21 -15.78
C LEU A 86 -11.11 8.21 -15.70
N ALA A 87 -11.50 8.62 -14.49
CA ALA A 87 -12.57 9.59 -14.27
C ALA A 87 -12.31 10.91 -14.99
N GLN A 88 -11.13 11.49 -14.83
CA GLN A 88 -10.75 12.77 -15.45
C GLN A 88 -10.56 12.66 -16.97
N SER A 89 -10.29 11.47 -17.48
CA SER A 89 -10.22 11.20 -18.92
C SER A 89 -11.60 10.93 -19.55
N GLY A 90 -12.68 11.00 -18.76
CA GLY A 90 -14.05 10.83 -19.22
C GLY A 90 -14.46 9.37 -19.46
N PHE A 91 -13.81 8.41 -18.75
CA PHE A 91 -14.21 7.01 -18.74
C PHE A 91 -15.16 6.73 -17.56
N LEU A 92 -15.93 5.65 -17.67
CA LEU A 92 -16.49 5.00 -16.50
C LEU A 92 -15.35 4.41 -15.68
N VAL A 93 -15.56 4.26 -14.37
CA VAL A 93 -14.56 3.71 -13.47
C VAL A 93 -14.97 2.33 -12.97
N PRO A 94 -14.04 1.38 -12.84
CA PRO A 94 -14.31 0.05 -12.30
C PRO A 94 -14.49 0.14 -10.77
N ALA A 95 -15.64 0.61 -10.34
CA ALA A 95 -16.03 0.79 -8.96
C ALA A 95 -17.56 0.76 -8.84
N GLU A 96 -18.10 0.38 -7.69
CA GLU A 96 -19.52 0.50 -7.38
C GLU A 96 -19.94 1.98 -7.35
N SER A 97 -19.10 2.82 -6.74
CA SER A 97 -19.21 4.28 -6.83
C SER A 97 -17.85 4.95 -6.68
N PHE A 98 -17.69 6.11 -7.30
CA PHE A 98 -16.49 6.94 -7.21
C PHE A 98 -16.89 8.41 -7.22
N MET A 99 -16.36 9.14 -6.25
CA MET A 99 -16.47 10.60 -6.17
C MET A 99 -15.13 11.18 -5.68
N ALA A 100 -14.65 12.20 -6.38
CA ALA A 100 -13.43 12.91 -6.02
C ALA A 100 -13.41 14.31 -6.63
N PRO A 101 -12.57 15.23 -6.13
CA PRO A 101 -12.31 16.50 -6.80
C PRO A 101 -11.66 16.33 -8.18
N LEU A 102 -11.70 17.36 -8.97
CA LEU A 102 -10.85 17.49 -10.16
C LEU A 102 -9.48 17.98 -9.72
N PHE A 103 -8.44 17.21 -10.02
CA PHE A 103 -7.06 17.58 -9.72
C PHE A 103 -6.36 18.11 -10.99
N PRO A 104 -5.84 19.35 -11.00
CA PRO A 104 -5.09 19.88 -12.13
C PRO A 104 -3.76 19.16 -12.34
N PHE A 105 -3.24 18.50 -11.30
CA PHE A 105 -1.99 17.78 -11.30
C PHE A 105 -2.11 16.47 -10.53
N ILE A 106 -1.60 15.37 -11.08
CA ILE A 106 -1.54 14.05 -10.45
C ILE A 106 -0.11 13.56 -10.54
N HIS A 107 0.48 13.18 -9.43
CA HIS A 107 1.87 12.72 -9.40
C HIS A 107 2.06 11.53 -8.46
N PHE A 108 2.90 10.59 -8.89
CA PHE A 108 3.28 9.41 -8.12
C PHE A 108 4.80 9.41 -7.92
N VAL A 109 5.22 9.31 -6.66
CA VAL A 109 6.61 9.14 -6.25
C VAL A 109 6.77 7.76 -5.63
N GLY A 110 7.56 6.87 -6.24
CA GLY A 110 7.76 5.51 -5.74
C GLY A 110 8.47 4.60 -6.73
N GLU A 111 8.74 3.35 -6.33
CA GLU A 111 9.29 2.34 -7.25
C GLU A 111 8.29 2.05 -8.35
N GLY A 112 8.70 2.25 -9.58
CA GLY A 112 7.84 2.09 -10.78
C GLY A 112 7.53 3.41 -11.49
N ALA A 113 7.59 4.55 -10.80
CA ALA A 113 7.52 5.86 -11.45
C ALA A 113 8.71 6.12 -12.39
N THR A 114 9.85 5.46 -12.16
CA THR A 114 11.06 5.51 -12.99
C THR A 114 11.06 4.56 -14.18
N ARG A 115 10.02 3.77 -14.41
CA ARG A 115 9.77 3.20 -15.72
C ARG A 115 9.08 4.25 -16.60
N GLU A 116 9.78 5.34 -16.84
CA GLU A 116 9.48 6.16 -18.00
C GLU A 116 9.41 5.22 -19.21
N VAL A 117 8.30 5.26 -19.91
CA VAL A 117 8.26 4.86 -21.32
C VAL A 117 9.29 5.74 -21.98
N ARG A 118 10.51 5.25 -22.14
CA ARG A 118 11.55 5.91 -22.92
C ARG A 118 11.06 6.00 -24.35
N VAL A 119 10.34 7.07 -24.63
CA VAL A 119 10.25 7.58 -25.98
C VAL A 119 11.61 8.24 -26.21
N ASP A 120 12.41 7.57 -26.99
CA ASP A 120 13.74 7.97 -27.42
C ASP A 120 13.74 9.44 -27.89
N ARG A 121 14.04 10.35 -26.99
CA ARG A 121 14.42 11.72 -27.29
C ARG A 121 15.80 11.95 -26.67
N GLY A 122 16.82 11.81 -27.49
CA GLY A 122 18.24 11.92 -27.22
C GLY A 122 18.67 13.10 -26.34
N ALA A 123 18.48 12.98 -25.03
CA ALA A 123 18.99 13.91 -24.02
C ALA A 123 19.35 13.14 -22.73
N GLU A 124 20.20 12.13 -22.84
CA GLU A 124 20.80 11.49 -21.67
C GLU A 124 22.21 12.04 -21.43
N ARG A 125 22.30 13.25 -20.88
CA ARG A 125 23.54 13.73 -20.26
C ARG A 125 23.19 14.41 -18.93
N GLY A 126 23.03 13.63 -17.85
CA GLY A 126 22.87 14.19 -16.51
C GLY A 126 22.41 13.27 -15.40
N GLU A 127 21.88 12.07 -15.70
CA GLU A 127 21.31 11.21 -14.64
C GLU A 127 22.28 10.15 -14.10
N GLY A 128 23.48 10.03 -14.63
CA GLY A 128 24.44 8.96 -14.30
C GLY A 128 25.05 9.00 -12.90
N GLY A 129 24.71 9.98 -12.06
CA GLY A 129 25.35 10.19 -10.76
C GLY A 129 24.43 10.25 -9.54
N LEU A 130 23.10 10.28 -9.72
CA LEU A 130 22.18 10.37 -8.57
C LEU A 130 21.89 8.98 -7.97
N SER A 131 22.00 8.88 -6.62
CA SER A 131 21.53 7.73 -5.85
C SER A 131 20.00 7.56 -6.01
N GLY A 132 19.46 6.39 -5.59
CA GLY A 132 18.00 6.17 -5.54
C GLY A 132 17.28 7.30 -4.80
N PHE A 133 17.78 7.66 -3.63
CA PHE A 133 17.25 8.76 -2.84
C PHE A 133 17.32 10.11 -3.56
N GLY A 134 18.45 10.40 -4.25
CA GLY A 134 18.58 11.64 -5.03
C GLY A 134 17.51 11.78 -6.13
N ARG A 135 17.15 10.67 -6.79
CA ARG A 135 16.05 10.66 -7.78
C ARG A 135 14.68 10.88 -7.13
N GLU A 136 14.42 10.27 -5.96
CA GLU A 136 13.19 10.50 -5.21
C GLU A 136 13.02 11.97 -4.80
N ILE A 137 14.09 12.58 -4.26
CA ILE A 137 14.10 14.01 -3.90
C ILE A 137 13.86 14.90 -5.12
N ARG A 138 14.50 14.60 -6.25
CA ARG A 138 14.27 15.35 -7.49
C ARG A 138 12.82 15.28 -7.94
N SER A 139 12.24 14.07 -7.96
CA SER A 139 10.83 13.86 -8.30
C SER A 139 9.90 14.62 -7.34
N LEU A 140 10.21 14.64 -6.05
CA LEU A 140 9.49 15.43 -5.06
C LEU A 140 9.57 16.94 -5.34
N VAL A 141 10.75 17.47 -5.62
CA VAL A 141 10.94 18.91 -5.93
C VAL A 141 10.13 19.29 -7.17
N GLU A 142 10.17 18.48 -8.21
CA GLU A 142 9.39 18.68 -9.44
C GLU A 142 7.87 18.64 -9.16
N ALA A 143 7.42 17.66 -8.37
CA ALA A 143 6.01 17.56 -7.95
C ALA A 143 5.55 18.78 -7.15
N MET A 144 6.35 19.22 -6.18
CA MET A 144 6.05 20.39 -5.35
C MET A 144 6.02 21.69 -6.16
N GLY A 145 6.89 21.80 -7.16
CA GLY A 145 6.93 22.95 -8.10
C GLY A 145 5.72 22.98 -9.05
N SER A 146 5.23 21.81 -9.47
CA SER A 146 4.10 21.68 -10.39
C SER A 146 2.75 21.80 -9.71
N ALA A 147 2.63 21.40 -8.43
CA ALA A 147 1.39 21.41 -7.67
C ALA A 147 1.05 22.80 -7.07
N THR A 148 1.25 23.88 -7.83
CA THR A 148 1.03 25.26 -7.34
C THR A 148 -0.45 25.62 -7.16
N SER A 149 -1.33 25.04 -8.00
CA SER A 149 -2.78 25.27 -7.99
C SER A 149 -3.60 24.12 -7.43
N GLY A 150 -2.93 23.18 -6.71
CA GLY A 150 -3.54 21.98 -6.18
C GLY A 150 -3.10 20.72 -6.93
N GLY A 151 -3.40 19.55 -6.35
CA GLY A 151 -3.05 18.27 -6.96
C GLY A 151 -3.28 17.06 -6.07
N LEU A 152 -3.23 15.89 -6.69
CA LEU A 152 -3.20 14.59 -6.04
C LEU A 152 -1.78 14.05 -6.07
N LEU A 153 -1.17 13.90 -4.89
CA LEU A 153 0.19 13.41 -4.73
C LEU A 153 0.17 12.07 -4.00
N ALA A 154 0.82 11.06 -4.55
CA ALA A 154 0.94 9.75 -3.93
C ALA A 154 2.41 9.38 -3.77
N PHE A 155 2.79 8.99 -2.56
CA PHE A 155 4.16 8.63 -2.17
C PHE A 155 4.19 7.17 -1.71
N ASP A 156 4.90 6.33 -2.45
CA ASP A 156 5.03 4.90 -2.14
C ASP A 156 6.45 4.59 -1.68
N GLU A 157 6.58 4.20 -0.40
CA GLU A 157 7.85 3.85 0.24
C GLU A 157 8.93 4.95 0.08
N PHE A 158 8.53 6.23 0.08
CA PHE A 158 9.44 7.36 -0.07
C PHE A 158 10.50 7.37 1.04
N ALA A 159 11.73 7.73 0.67
CA ALA A 159 12.92 7.78 1.55
C ALA A 159 13.37 6.41 2.12
N ARG A 160 12.95 5.28 1.54
CA ARG A 160 13.33 3.95 2.06
C ARG A 160 14.83 3.63 1.92
N THR A 161 15.57 4.35 1.09
CA THR A 161 17.02 4.15 0.85
C THR A 161 17.91 5.00 1.77
N THR A 162 17.33 5.74 2.72
CA THR A 162 18.05 6.46 3.78
C THR A 162 17.87 5.80 5.16
N SER A 163 18.47 6.36 6.20
CA SER A 163 18.29 5.85 7.57
C SER A 163 16.82 6.01 8.03
N SER A 164 16.31 5.06 8.82
CA SER A 164 14.91 5.09 9.27
C SER A 164 14.56 6.37 10.02
N GLY A 165 15.44 6.87 10.88
CA GLY A 165 15.19 8.12 11.63
C GLY A 165 15.10 9.35 10.72
N GLU A 166 15.96 9.46 9.71
CA GLU A 166 15.92 10.56 8.74
C GLU A 166 14.68 10.45 7.83
N ALA A 167 14.32 9.21 7.40
CA ALA A 167 13.12 8.96 6.63
C ALA A 167 11.85 9.37 7.39
N GLU A 168 11.74 8.99 8.67
CA GLU A 168 10.61 9.34 9.53
C GLU A 168 10.49 10.85 9.76
N ALA A 169 11.62 11.52 9.99
CA ALA A 169 11.65 12.99 10.13
C ALA A 169 11.22 13.70 8.85
N LEU A 170 11.76 13.26 7.69
CA LEU A 170 11.43 13.84 6.39
C LEU A 170 9.97 13.60 6.01
N LEU A 171 9.47 12.38 6.20
CA LEU A 171 8.07 12.04 5.97
C LEU A 171 7.13 12.83 6.89
N SER A 172 7.49 13.02 8.15
CA SER A 172 6.70 13.81 9.10
C SER A 172 6.59 15.27 8.67
N ALA A 173 7.71 15.86 8.27
CA ALA A 173 7.77 17.24 7.79
C ALA A 173 6.98 17.42 6.48
N LEU A 174 7.13 16.47 5.54
CA LEU A 174 6.43 16.49 4.26
C LEU A 174 4.91 16.31 4.44
N LEU A 175 4.51 15.36 5.29
CA LEU A 175 3.10 15.14 5.63
C LEU A 175 2.48 16.41 6.22
N ALA A 176 3.15 17.06 7.17
CA ALA A 176 2.68 18.31 7.78
C ALA A 176 2.55 19.42 6.73
N ALA A 177 3.58 19.62 5.90
CA ALA A 177 3.60 20.66 4.87
C ALA A 177 2.48 20.48 3.84
N LEU A 178 2.22 19.24 3.40
CA LEU A 178 1.19 18.96 2.38
C LEU A 178 -0.23 18.94 2.97
N THR A 179 -0.40 18.50 4.22
CA THR A 179 -1.70 18.51 4.91
C THR A 179 -2.28 19.93 5.03
N HIS A 180 -1.41 20.91 5.25
CA HIS A 180 -1.84 22.31 5.41
C HIS A 180 -1.79 23.14 4.11
N ARG A 181 -1.48 22.49 2.97
CA ARG A 181 -1.42 23.18 1.66
C ARG A 181 -2.76 23.10 0.95
N PRO A 182 -3.45 24.24 0.72
CA PRO A 182 -4.78 24.24 0.09
C PRO A 182 -4.78 23.57 -1.30
N GLY A 183 -5.84 22.82 -1.59
CA GLY A 183 -6.03 22.15 -2.87
C GLY A 183 -5.13 20.93 -3.11
N ILE A 184 -4.29 20.57 -2.13
CA ILE A 184 -3.48 19.35 -2.20
C ILE A 184 -4.19 18.20 -1.49
N LYS A 185 -4.24 17.06 -2.16
CA LYS A 185 -4.57 15.76 -1.56
C LYS A 185 -3.31 14.90 -1.60
N ALA A 186 -2.80 14.49 -0.45
CA ALA A 186 -1.55 13.74 -0.34
C ALA A 186 -1.73 12.39 0.34
N LEU A 187 -1.19 11.34 -0.27
CA LEU A 187 -1.29 9.96 0.18
C LEU A 187 0.11 9.39 0.35
N PHE A 188 0.39 8.85 1.51
CA PHE A 188 1.68 8.26 1.82
C PHE A 188 1.51 6.80 2.18
N ALA A 189 2.22 5.91 1.51
CA ALA A 189 2.35 4.52 1.90
C ALA A 189 3.75 4.29 2.45
N THR A 190 3.85 3.73 3.66
CA THR A 190 5.14 3.51 4.32
C THR A 190 5.08 2.36 5.32
N HIS A 191 6.23 1.79 5.61
CA HIS A 191 6.44 0.87 6.73
C HIS A 191 7.04 1.57 7.96
N PHE A 192 7.48 2.82 7.86
CA PHE A 192 8.06 3.58 8.95
C PHE A 192 7.00 3.97 10.00
N ARG A 193 7.15 3.50 11.21
CA ARG A 193 6.17 3.69 12.30
C ARG A 193 6.40 4.97 13.11
N GLY A 194 7.62 5.52 13.10
CA GLY A 194 7.99 6.74 13.82
C GLY A 194 7.53 8.04 13.16
N VAL A 195 6.79 7.97 12.03
CA VAL A 195 6.21 9.17 11.42
C VAL A 195 5.25 9.84 12.38
N ALA A 196 5.47 11.14 12.63
CA ALA A 196 4.71 11.91 13.60
C ALA A 196 3.20 11.99 13.25
N ARG A 197 2.37 12.13 14.28
CA ARG A 197 0.96 12.47 14.08
C ARG A 197 0.84 13.92 13.63
N VAL A 198 0.07 14.16 12.60
CA VAL A 198 -0.21 15.48 12.04
C VAL A 198 -1.71 15.71 12.05
N ASP A 199 -2.15 16.82 12.64
CA ASP A 199 -3.56 17.18 12.66
C ASP A 199 -4.08 17.40 11.22
N GLY A 200 -5.24 16.81 10.92
CA GLY A 200 -5.80 16.82 9.57
C GLY A 200 -5.25 15.74 8.64
N ALA A 201 -4.28 14.93 9.07
CA ALA A 201 -3.82 13.75 8.34
C ALA A 201 -4.43 12.48 8.93
N ARG A 202 -5.14 11.69 8.11
CA ARG A 202 -5.71 10.42 8.52
C ARG A 202 -4.64 9.34 8.59
N ARG A 203 -4.70 8.49 9.61
CA ARG A 203 -3.81 7.34 9.73
C ARG A 203 -4.58 6.06 9.46
N LEU A 204 -4.12 5.33 8.47
CA LEU A 204 -4.71 4.08 8.01
C LEU A 204 -3.66 2.99 8.04
N ARG A 205 -4.11 1.74 8.10
CA ARG A 205 -3.20 0.59 7.97
C ARG A 205 -3.82 -0.51 7.12
N MET A 206 -2.96 -1.26 6.46
CA MET A 206 -3.35 -2.54 5.89
C MET A 206 -3.54 -3.55 7.01
N ARG A 207 -4.59 -4.37 6.96
CA ARG A 207 -4.86 -5.37 7.98
C ARG A 207 -3.75 -6.42 8.08
N GLY A 208 -3.10 -6.77 6.96
CA GLY A 208 -1.96 -7.68 6.92
C GLY A 208 -2.35 -9.13 7.09
N LEU A 209 -1.50 -9.93 7.73
CA LEU A 209 -1.75 -11.35 7.96
C LEU A 209 -2.88 -11.59 8.97
N ASP A 210 -3.75 -12.52 8.65
CA ASP A 210 -4.76 -13.04 9.57
C ASP A 210 -4.11 -14.00 10.57
N ARG A 211 -3.64 -13.43 11.68
CA ARG A 211 -2.93 -14.18 12.74
C ARG A 211 -3.83 -15.20 13.42
N VAL A 212 -5.13 -14.94 13.50
CA VAL A 212 -6.10 -15.90 14.08
C VAL A 212 -6.21 -17.16 13.21
N ALA A 213 -6.18 -16.99 11.90
CA ALA A 213 -6.21 -18.11 10.95
C ALA A 213 -4.90 -18.92 10.95
N ILE A 214 -3.78 -18.33 11.42
CA ILE A 214 -2.49 -19.02 11.50
C ILE A 214 -2.45 -20.00 12.66
N GLY A 215 -3.15 -19.72 13.77
CA GLY A 215 -3.18 -20.57 14.97
C GLY A 215 -1.85 -20.64 15.71
N PRO A 216 -1.85 -21.05 17.01
CA PRO A 216 -0.66 -21.05 17.87
C PRO A 216 0.42 -22.09 17.52
N GLY A 217 0.31 -22.83 16.44
CA GLY A 217 1.22 -23.93 16.07
C GLY A 217 2.06 -23.72 14.81
N LEU A 218 1.90 -22.62 14.08
CA LEU A 218 2.52 -22.44 12.76
C LEU A 218 3.84 -21.64 12.78
N GLY A 219 4.17 -20.97 13.90
CA GLY A 219 5.47 -20.30 14.06
C GLY A 219 6.63 -21.26 14.35
N ALA A 220 6.37 -22.39 14.99
CA ALA A 220 7.41 -23.30 15.48
C ALA A 220 7.44 -24.70 14.82
N GLY A 221 6.58 -25.00 13.85
CA GLY A 221 6.39 -26.40 13.45
C GLY A 221 6.15 -26.74 12.01
N SER A 222 6.13 -25.79 11.06
CA SER A 222 5.83 -26.13 9.67
C SER A 222 7.05 -26.52 8.81
N SER A 223 8.12 -27.04 9.43
CA SER A 223 9.24 -27.65 8.68
C SER A 223 8.93 -29.03 8.08
N ARG A 224 7.66 -29.32 7.76
CA ARG A 224 7.27 -30.58 7.09
C ARG A 224 7.22 -30.47 5.58
N LEU A 225 7.70 -29.39 4.97
CA LEU A 225 7.70 -29.22 3.51
C LEU A 225 9.00 -29.65 2.82
N ALA A 226 9.96 -30.26 3.51
CA ALA A 226 11.12 -30.82 2.85
C ALA A 226 11.64 -32.05 3.59
N SER A 227 11.07 -33.22 3.33
CA SER A 227 11.61 -34.51 3.76
C SER A 227 12.74 -35.02 2.83
N ASP A 228 13.11 -34.30 1.77
CA ASP A 228 14.09 -34.73 0.78
C ASP A 228 15.36 -33.88 0.69
N GLY A 229 15.60 -32.99 1.65
CA GLY A 229 16.89 -32.27 1.75
C GLY A 229 17.12 -31.18 0.68
N SER A 230 16.12 -30.85 -0.16
CA SER A 230 16.20 -29.75 -1.12
C SER A 230 15.40 -28.54 -0.59
N PRO A 231 16.07 -27.46 -0.12
CA PRO A 231 15.37 -26.31 0.47
C PRO A 231 14.57 -25.47 -0.54
N PHE A 232 14.63 -25.75 -1.82
CA PHE A 232 14.01 -24.95 -2.87
C PHE A 232 13.39 -25.77 -4.01
N ALA A 233 12.61 -26.81 -3.69
CA ALA A 233 11.75 -27.38 -4.72
C ALA A 233 10.74 -26.29 -5.12
N LYS A 234 10.75 -25.86 -6.39
CA LYS A 234 9.91 -24.79 -6.96
C LYS A 234 8.43 -24.96 -6.60
N ALA A 235 7.93 -26.20 -6.57
CA ALA A 235 6.58 -26.54 -6.16
C ALA A 235 6.25 -26.17 -4.70
N GLY A 236 7.20 -26.38 -3.78
CA GLY A 236 6.98 -26.04 -2.36
C GLY A 236 6.94 -24.53 -2.09
N TYR A 237 7.69 -23.74 -2.85
CA TYR A 237 7.66 -22.28 -2.76
C TYR A 237 6.36 -21.69 -3.31
N GLU A 238 5.85 -22.20 -4.43
CA GLU A 238 4.57 -21.76 -5.00
C GLU A 238 3.40 -22.08 -4.06
N GLU A 239 3.42 -23.25 -3.42
CA GLU A 239 2.41 -23.63 -2.42
C GLU A 239 2.47 -22.74 -1.17
N ALA A 240 3.68 -22.42 -0.67
CA ALA A 240 3.89 -21.50 0.44
C ALA A 240 3.40 -20.09 0.11
N LEU A 241 3.65 -19.59 -1.11
CA LEU A 241 3.14 -18.33 -1.61
C LEU A 241 1.62 -18.32 -1.69
N ALA A 242 1.00 -19.35 -2.23
CA ALA A 242 -0.45 -19.47 -2.34
C ALA A 242 -1.09 -19.47 -0.94
N ARG A 243 -0.49 -20.20 0.01
CA ARG A 243 -0.92 -20.22 1.41
C ARG A 243 -0.79 -18.84 2.06
N LEU A 244 0.36 -18.17 1.90
CA LEU A 244 0.57 -16.82 2.40
C LEU A 244 -0.50 -15.86 1.87
N ASN A 245 -0.75 -15.88 0.56
CA ASN A 245 -1.78 -15.05 -0.07
C ASN A 245 -3.18 -15.34 0.48
N SER A 246 -3.51 -16.59 0.81
CA SER A 246 -4.80 -16.94 1.41
C SER A 246 -4.99 -16.39 2.82
N LEU A 247 -3.89 -16.16 3.54
CA LEU A 247 -3.87 -15.60 4.89
C LEU A 247 -3.78 -14.07 4.91
N MET A 248 -3.43 -13.45 3.78
CA MET A 248 -3.36 -11.99 3.69
C MET A 248 -4.74 -11.35 3.62
N ARG A 249 -4.97 -10.33 4.44
CA ARG A 249 -6.14 -9.48 4.45
C ARG A 249 -5.78 -8.11 3.87
N TYR A 250 -6.06 -7.93 2.59
CA TYR A 250 -5.78 -6.69 1.84
C TYR A 250 -6.85 -5.62 2.09
N GLU A 251 -7.25 -5.46 3.34
CA GLU A 251 -8.25 -4.49 3.77
C GLU A 251 -7.57 -3.27 4.39
N LEU A 252 -8.03 -2.09 4.00
CA LEU A 252 -7.60 -0.81 4.58
C LEU A 252 -8.51 -0.48 5.77
N VAL A 253 -7.89 -0.25 6.93
CA VAL A 253 -8.59 0.02 8.19
C VAL A 253 -7.95 1.21 8.92
N GLU A 254 -8.65 1.78 9.91
CA GLU A 254 -8.07 2.82 10.76
C GLU A 254 -6.84 2.29 11.51
N ASP A 255 -5.81 3.15 11.64
CA ASP A 255 -4.65 2.88 12.48
C ASP A 255 -4.86 3.48 13.87
N GLU A 256 -5.40 2.69 14.78
CA GLU A 256 -5.67 3.07 16.17
C GLU A 256 -4.40 3.16 17.03
N GLY A 257 -3.22 2.93 16.43
CA GLY A 257 -1.93 2.98 17.12
C GLY A 257 -1.62 1.71 17.92
N GLY A 258 -2.35 0.63 17.66
CA GLY A 258 -2.07 -0.70 18.20
C GLY A 258 -0.98 -1.41 17.42
N ASP A 259 -0.50 -2.45 18.01
CA ASP A 259 0.41 -3.50 17.56
C ASP A 259 1.28 -3.20 16.32
N GLY A 260 2.39 -2.49 16.55
CA GLY A 260 3.40 -2.17 15.52
C GLY A 260 4.21 -3.38 15.02
N ARG A 261 3.72 -4.61 15.20
CA ARG A 261 4.44 -5.82 14.80
C ARG A 261 4.55 -5.91 13.29
N SER A 262 5.77 -6.08 12.84
CA SER A 262 6.03 -6.45 11.44
C SER A 262 5.62 -7.91 11.23
N ASP A 263 4.94 -8.21 10.14
CA ASP A 263 4.67 -9.58 9.73
C ASP A 263 5.90 -10.24 9.07
N ALA A 264 7.03 -9.54 8.99
CA ALA A 264 8.20 -9.98 8.21
C ALA A 264 8.77 -11.31 8.69
N LEU A 265 8.94 -11.51 10.00
CA LEU A 265 9.47 -12.77 10.55
C LEU A 265 8.48 -13.92 10.35
N LEU A 266 7.19 -13.64 10.54
CA LEU A 266 6.14 -14.62 10.31
C LEU A 266 6.05 -15.01 8.82
N VAL A 267 6.12 -14.04 7.92
CA VAL A 267 6.19 -14.26 6.48
C VAL A 267 7.43 -15.09 6.10
N ALA A 268 8.59 -14.77 6.68
CA ALA A 268 9.82 -15.52 6.42
C ALA A 268 9.68 -17.00 6.83
N GLY A 269 9.07 -17.27 7.98
CA GLY A 269 8.76 -18.63 8.45
C GLY A 269 7.78 -19.36 7.54
N LEU A 270 6.69 -18.66 7.12
CA LEU A 270 5.69 -19.24 6.21
C LEU A 270 6.27 -19.53 4.81
N LEU A 271 7.25 -18.76 4.36
CA LEU A 271 7.98 -18.98 3.10
C LEU A 271 9.09 -20.03 3.22
N GLY A 272 9.29 -20.64 4.39
CA GLY A 272 10.21 -21.77 4.57
C GLY A 272 11.62 -21.38 5.01
N LEU A 273 11.83 -20.18 5.57
CA LEU A 273 13.11 -19.87 6.23
C LEU A 273 13.30 -20.81 7.43
N ASP A 274 14.54 -21.26 7.64
CA ASP A 274 14.89 -22.19 8.71
C ASP A 274 14.32 -21.73 10.07
N PRO A 275 13.59 -22.60 10.80
CA PRO A 275 12.93 -22.23 12.04
C PRO A 275 13.91 -21.77 13.14
N GLY A 276 15.14 -22.28 13.14
CA GLY A 276 16.18 -21.84 14.07
C GLY A 276 16.64 -20.42 13.80
N ILE A 277 16.67 -20.00 12.51
CA ILE A 277 16.99 -18.63 12.11
C ILE A 277 15.83 -17.71 12.49
N VAL A 278 14.59 -18.11 12.21
CA VAL A 278 13.39 -17.32 12.56
C VAL A 278 13.30 -17.11 14.05
N GLY A 279 13.38 -18.20 14.87
CA GLY A 279 13.31 -18.10 16.32
C GLY A 279 14.43 -17.26 16.94
N LYS A 280 15.65 -17.34 16.38
CA LYS A 280 16.74 -16.45 16.83
C LYS A 280 16.49 -14.98 16.46
N ALA A 281 15.95 -14.72 15.28
CA ALA A 281 15.58 -13.36 14.87
C ALA A 281 14.45 -12.79 15.74
N GLU A 282 13.45 -13.59 16.11
CA GLU A 282 12.38 -13.20 17.05
C GLU A 282 12.93 -12.86 18.43
N ALA A 283 13.85 -13.66 18.96
CA ALA A 283 14.49 -13.39 20.24
C ALA A 283 15.28 -12.08 20.22
N LEU A 284 16.11 -11.87 19.20
CA LEU A 284 16.88 -10.63 19.03
C LEU A 284 15.97 -9.41 18.84
N PHE A 285 14.85 -9.56 18.14
CA PHE A 285 13.88 -8.49 17.97
C PHE A 285 13.22 -8.11 19.30
N ALA A 286 12.84 -9.11 20.10
CA ALA A 286 12.24 -8.90 21.44
C ALA A 286 13.23 -8.22 22.41
N GLU A 287 14.51 -8.58 22.36
CA GLU A 287 15.56 -7.94 23.18
C GLU A 287 15.77 -6.47 22.79
N ALA A 288 15.75 -6.17 21.48
CA ALA A 288 15.95 -4.81 20.99
C ALA A 288 14.72 -3.90 21.20
N HIS A 289 13.53 -4.48 21.43
CA HIS A 289 12.27 -3.75 21.58
C HIS A 289 11.52 -4.21 22.85
N PRO A 290 12.05 -3.93 24.06
CA PRO A 290 11.43 -4.32 25.33
C PRO A 290 10.11 -3.53 25.48
N GLY A 291 8.98 -4.20 25.34
CA GLY A 291 7.63 -3.63 25.36
C GLY A 291 6.83 -3.87 24.08
N ALA A 292 7.44 -4.39 23.03
CA ALA A 292 6.68 -4.99 21.95
C ALA A 292 5.98 -6.24 22.54
N PRO A 293 4.64 -6.39 22.42
CA PRO A 293 3.93 -7.53 22.96
C PRO A 293 4.52 -8.82 22.37
N THR A 294 5.13 -9.62 23.22
CA THR A 294 5.60 -10.96 22.86
C THR A 294 4.38 -11.87 22.86
N GLU A 295 4.00 -12.44 21.73
CA GLU A 295 2.92 -13.42 21.74
C GLU A 295 3.40 -14.80 22.03
N LEU A 296 2.64 -15.43 22.84
CA LEU A 296 1.65 -16.51 22.68
C LEU A 296 0.99 -16.85 24.02
N HIS A 297 0.44 -15.96 24.80
CA HIS A 297 -0.43 -16.35 25.90
C HIS A 297 -1.52 -15.32 26.21
N ASP A 298 -2.77 -15.86 26.22
CA ASP A 298 -3.89 -15.47 27.05
C ASP A 298 -4.80 -14.33 26.61
N ASP A 299 -5.72 -14.68 25.69
CA ASP A 299 -7.06 -14.04 25.67
C ASP A 299 -8.19 -14.99 26.13
N GLU A 300 -7.87 -16.10 26.82
CA GLU A 300 -8.87 -16.98 27.43
C GLU A 300 -9.24 -16.62 28.89
N GLY A 301 -8.64 -15.58 29.47
CA GLY A 301 -8.76 -15.25 30.91
C GLY A 301 -9.89 -14.28 31.29
N LYS A 302 -10.51 -13.56 30.36
CA LYS A 302 -11.50 -12.51 30.73
C LYS A 302 -12.98 -12.86 30.60
N ALA A 303 -13.34 -13.99 30.03
CA ALA A 303 -14.75 -14.37 29.85
C ALA A 303 -15.35 -15.21 31.00
N ARG A 304 -14.68 -15.40 32.11
CA ARG A 304 -15.17 -16.22 33.26
C ARG A 304 -15.21 -15.51 34.61
N ARG A 305 -15.35 -14.20 34.67
CA ARG A 305 -15.53 -13.47 35.94
C ARG A 305 -16.69 -12.46 35.92
N GLU A 306 -17.68 -12.62 35.09
CA GLU A 306 -19.00 -12.00 35.29
C GLU A 306 -20.07 -13.01 34.90
N GLY A 307 -20.44 -13.86 35.86
CA GLY A 307 -21.55 -14.80 35.85
C GLY A 307 -21.88 -15.18 37.26
#